data_9e8e6336931e73916679f0dee9ea7f6f
#
_entry.id   9e8e6336931e73916679f0dee9ea7f6f
#
_cell.length_a   1.000
_cell.length_b   1.000
_cell.length_c   1.000
_cell.angle_alpha   90.00
_cell.angle_beta   90.00
_cell.angle_gamma   90.00
#
_symmetry.space_group_name_H-M   'P 1'
#
loop_
_entity.id
_entity.type
_entity.pdbx_description
1 polymer ?
#
loop_
_entity_poly.entity_id
_entity_poly.type
_entity_poly.pdbx_seq_one_letter_code
_entity_poly.pdbx_strand_id
1 'polypeptide(L)'
;MADEEEEKVVAEAVVLTADMPDAMKEVAISTAREAMNEYSIDKDIATAIKKKFDEHAEYMGTWHCIVGKNFGCSITHETEYSMFFKVGESSILLFKSME
;
A
#
# COMPACT_ATOMS: atom_id res chain seq x y z
N MET A 1 1.87 -26.20 -11.90
CA MET A 1 1.44 -25.75 -12.62
C MET A 1 0.96 -24.40 -12.57
N ALA A 2 0.58 -23.90 -13.50
CA ALA A 2 0.22 -22.54 -13.55
C ALA A 2 -0.93 -22.21 -12.67
N ASP A 3 -1.56 -23.21 -12.20
CA ASP A 3 -2.71 -22.95 -11.42
C ASP A 3 -2.44 -22.16 -10.22
N GLU A 4 -1.27 -22.30 -9.64
CA GLU A 4 -1.05 -21.61 -8.46
C GLU A 4 -1.01 -20.15 -8.67
N GLU A 5 -0.63 -19.73 -9.85
CA GLU A 5 -0.57 -18.33 -10.06
C GLU A 5 -1.91 -17.75 -10.18
N GLU A 6 -2.88 -18.53 -10.57
CA GLU A 6 -4.20 -17.99 -10.72
C GLU A 6 -4.83 -17.70 -9.40
N GLU A 7 -4.28 -18.23 -8.33
CA GLU A 7 -4.88 -17.96 -7.05
C GLU A 7 -4.35 -16.71 -6.42
N LYS A 8 -3.36 -16.08 -7.04
CA LYS A 8 -2.82 -14.87 -6.47
C LYS A 8 -3.70 -13.70 -6.79
N VAL A 9 -3.61 -12.67 -5.97
CA VAL A 9 -4.36 -11.47 -6.18
C VAL A 9 -3.81 -10.75 -7.39
N VAL A 10 -4.64 -10.62 -8.40
CA VAL A 10 -4.24 -9.87 -9.57
C VAL A 10 -5.24 -8.75 -9.78
N ALA A 11 -5.84 -8.27 -8.70
CA ALA A 11 -6.83 -7.24 -8.79
C ALA A 11 -6.21 -5.96 -9.30
N GLU A 12 -7.03 -5.19 -9.96
CA GLU A 12 -6.60 -3.94 -10.52
C GLU A 12 -6.33 -2.94 -9.43
N ALA A 13 -5.28 -2.15 -9.60
CA ALA A 13 -4.95 -1.12 -8.64
C ALA A 13 -5.41 0.22 -9.19
N VAL A 14 -6.10 0.99 -8.38
CA VAL A 14 -6.59 2.30 -8.75
C VAL A 14 -6.04 3.31 -7.76
N VAL A 15 -5.27 4.26 -8.25
CA VAL A 15 -4.68 5.28 -7.39
C VAL A 15 -5.65 6.43 -7.31
N LEU A 16 -6.11 6.72 -6.10
CA LEU A 16 -7.08 7.78 -5.90
C LEU A 16 -6.39 9.10 -5.60
N THR A 17 -5.32 9.06 -4.82
CA THR A 17 -4.54 10.24 -4.49
C THR A 17 -3.14 9.79 -4.22
N ALA A 18 -2.16 10.52 -4.71
CA ALA A 18 -0.78 10.15 -4.47
C ALA A 18 0.10 11.38 -4.49
N ASP A 19 1.02 11.43 -3.56
CA ASP A 19 2.00 12.50 -3.48
C ASP A 19 3.34 11.86 -3.20
N MET A 20 3.85 11.12 -4.16
CA MET A 20 5.15 10.49 -4.05
C MET A 20 5.63 10.17 -5.46
N PRO A 21 6.92 9.95 -5.63
CA PRO A 21 7.46 9.67 -6.97
C PRO A 21 6.86 8.42 -7.58
N ASP A 22 6.83 8.36 -8.90
CA ASP A 22 6.22 7.25 -9.60
C ASP A 22 6.85 5.92 -9.23
N ALA A 23 8.15 5.88 -9.09
CA ALA A 23 8.83 4.64 -8.74
C ALA A 23 8.35 4.12 -7.38
N MET A 24 8.13 5.05 -6.45
CA MET A 24 7.67 4.68 -5.13
C MET A 24 6.24 4.20 -5.17
N LYS A 25 5.42 4.80 -6.05
CA LYS A 25 4.05 4.37 -6.20
C LYS A 25 3.99 2.93 -6.70
N GLU A 26 4.87 2.57 -7.62
CA GLU A 26 4.87 1.21 -8.13
C GLU A 26 5.29 0.23 -7.08
N VAL A 27 6.23 0.62 -6.23
CA VAL A 27 6.65 -0.25 -5.14
C VAL A 27 5.49 -0.43 -4.17
N ALA A 28 4.72 0.62 -3.92
CA ALA A 28 3.59 0.52 -3.01
C ALA A 28 2.55 -0.46 -3.54
N ILE A 29 2.24 -0.39 -4.82
CA ILE A 29 1.24 -1.28 -5.40
C ILE A 29 1.74 -2.72 -5.40
N SER A 30 2.99 -2.91 -5.77
CA SER A 30 3.57 -4.23 -5.81
C SER A 30 3.62 -4.84 -4.42
N THR A 31 4.02 -4.05 -3.44
CA THR A 31 4.10 -4.52 -2.06
C THR A 31 2.72 -4.87 -1.53
N ALA A 32 1.72 -4.06 -1.87
CA ALA A 32 0.37 -4.32 -1.41
C ALA A 32 -0.15 -5.64 -2.00
N ARG A 33 0.12 -5.88 -3.27
CA ARG A 33 -0.33 -7.13 -3.88
C ARG A 33 0.35 -8.34 -3.26
N GLU A 34 1.63 -8.21 -2.97
CA GLU A 34 2.33 -9.30 -2.32
C GLU A 34 1.77 -9.58 -0.95
N ALA A 35 1.50 -8.51 -0.19
CA ALA A 35 0.97 -8.69 1.14
C ALA A 35 -0.41 -9.31 1.10
N MET A 36 -1.23 -8.93 0.13
CA MET A 36 -2.57 -9.47 0.02
C MET A 36 -2.56 -10.93 -0.42
N ASN A 37 -1.51 -11.36 -1.10
CA ASN A 37 -1.39 -12.77 -1.46
C ASN A 37 -0.90 -13.60 -0.29
N GLU A 38 -0.22 -12.97 0.65
CA GLU A 38 0.34 -13.69 1.76
C GLU A 38 -0.54 -13.68 2.99
N TYR A 39 -1.29 -12.59 3.19
CA TYR A 39 -2.12 -12.43 4.39
C TYR A 39 -3.55 -12.14 3.96
N SER A 40 -4.50 -12.55 4.80
CA SER A 40 -5.90 -12.28 4.51
C SER A 40 -6.52 -11.31 5.50
N ILE A 41 -5.82 -10.96 6.57
CA ILE A 41 -6.36 -10.06 7.57
C ILE A 41 -5.81 -8.67 7.32
N ASP A 42 -6.70 -7.67 7.29
CA ASP A 42 -6.31 -6.31 6.95
C ASP A 42 -5.15 -5.80 7.79
N LYS A 43 -5.18 -6.08 9.09
CA LYS A 43 -4.13 -5.63 9.97
C LYS A 43 -2.78 -6.20 9.56
N ASP A 44 -2.76 -7.46 9.18
CA ASP A 44 -1.51 -8.11 8.79
C ASP A 44 -1.00 -7.54 7.47
N ILE A 45 -1.92 -7.27 6.55
CA ILE A 45 -1.54 -6.67 5.28
C ILE A 45 -0.93 -5.29 5.52
N ALA A 46 -1.56 -4.51 6.38
CA ALA A 46 -1.06 -3.17 6.68
C ALA A 46 0.32 -3.23 7.32
N THR A 47 0.51 -4.16 8.23
CA THR A 47 1.79 -4.31 8.91
C THR A 47 2.89 -4.70 7.91
N ALA A 48 2.56 -5.59 6.98
CA ALA A 48 3.54 -6.02 6.00
C ALA A 48 3.98 -4.86 5.10
N ILE A 49 3.02 -4.04 4.68
CA ILE A 49 3.35 -2.91 3.82
C ILE A 49 4.19 -1.90 4.58
N LYS A 50 3.79 -1.57 5.80
CA LYS A 50 4.53 -0.62 6.60
C LYS A 50 5.96 -1.10 6.82
N LYS A 51 6.12 -2.36 7.15
CA LYS A 51 7.43 -2.88 7.46
C LYS A 51 8.34 -2.83 6.24
N LYS A 52 7.80 -3.14 5.07
CA LYS A 52 8.59 -3.11 3.87
C LYS A 52 9.10 -1.70 3.58
N PHE A 53 8.25 -0.70 3.78
CA PHE A 53 8.67 0.67 3.54
C PHE A 53 9.63 1.17 4.61
N ASP A 54 9.41 0.78 5.88
CA ASP A 54 10.32 1.17 6.94
C ASP A 54 11.72 0.62 6.71
N GLU A 55 11.80 -0.56 6.13
CA GLU A 55 13.08 -1.21 5.93
C GLU A 55 13.76 -0.82 4.62
N HIS A 56 13.08 -0.09 3.76
CA HIS A 56 13.65 0.27 2.48
C HIS A 56 14.69 1.36 2.69
N ALA A 57 15.91 1.10 2.28
CA ALA A 57 17.02 1.99 2.60
C ALA A 57 16.82 3.40 2.08
N GLU A 58 16.11 3.55 0.96
CA GLU A 58 15.96 4.85 0.35
C GLU A 58 14.72 5.60 0.82
N TYR A 59 13.85 4.96 1.60
CA TYR A 59 12.60 5.59 2.01
C TYR A 59 12.67 5.91 3.48
N MET A 60 13.50 6.87 3.82
CA MET A 60 13.72 7.18 5.22
C MET A 60 12.49 7.77 5.86
N GLY A 61 12.34 7.57 7.14
CA GLY A 61 11.20 8.08 7.89
C GLY A 61 10.40 6.95 8.47
N THR A 62 9.30 7.29 9.11
CA THR A 62 8.43 6.31 9.73
C THR A 62 7.17 6.20 8.87
N TRP A 63 6.88 5.01 8.40
CA TRP A 63 5.75 4.80 7.53
C TRP A 63 4.55 4.26 8.29
N HIS A 64 3.37 4.60 7.83
CA HIS A 64 2.12 4.17 8.44
C HIS A 64 1.22 3.65 7.34
N CYS A 65 0.47 2.61 7.63
CA CYS A 65 -0.39 2.01 6.62
C CYS A 65 -1.71 1.59 7.25
N ILE A 66 -2.79 1.91 6.56
CA ILE A 66 -4.12 1.53 6.98
C ILE A 66 -4.76 0.77 5.83
N VAL A 67 -5.29 -0.40 6.12
CA VAL A 67 -5.95 -1.23 5.12
C VAL A 67 -7.35 -1.55 5.60
N GLY A 68 -8.31 -1.41 4.73
CA GLY A 68 -9.69 -1.72 5.06
C GLY A 68 -10.50 -1.82 3.79
N LYS A 69 -11.81 -2.07 3.94
CA LYS A 69 -12.67 -2.19 2.79
C LYS A 69 -13.49 -0.93 2.66
N ASN A 70 -13.33 -0.29 1.51
CA ASN A 70 -14.22 0.83 1.17
C ASN A 70 -14.26 1.95 2.18
N PHE A 71 -13.09 2.37 2.68
CA PHE A 71 -13.10 3.55 3.51
C PHE A 71 -12.62 4.72 2.65
N GLY A 72 -13.01 5.91 3.06
CA GLY A 72 -12.57 7.12 2.41
C GLY A 72 -11.64 7.87 3.32
N CYS A 73 -10.87 8.77 2.74
CA CYS A 73 -10.00 9.60 3.55
C CYS A 73 -9.78 10.92 2.84
N SER A 74 -9.35 11.90 3.61
CA SER A 74 -9.04 13.20 3.10
C SER A 74 -7.61 13.50 3.46
N ILE A 75 -6.78 13.78 2.46
CA ILE A 75 -5.37 14.02 2.68
C ILE A 75 -5.06 15.43 2.27
N THR A 76 -4.42 16.19 3.16
CA THR A 76 -4.12 17.57 2.86
C THR A 76 -2.89 17.65 1.98
N HIS A 77 -2.70 18.79 1.39
CA HIS A 77 -1.56 18.99 0.51
C HIS A 77 -0.25 18.98 1.25
N GLU A 78 -0.28 19.18 2.54
CA GLU A 78 0.96 19.21 3.28
C GLU A 78 1.48 17.84 3.63
N THR A 79 0.71 16.81 3.34
CA THR A 79 1.14 15.45 3.65
C THR A 79 1.96 14.95 2.49
N GLU A 80 3.29 14.93 2.67
CA GLU A 80 4.16 14.46 1.64
C GLU A 80 4.32 12.97 1.75
N TYR A 81 4.67 12.34 0.64
CA TYR A 81 4.89 10.90 0.59
C TYR A 81 3.67 10.17 1.13
N SER A 82 2.54 10.40 0.48
CA SER A 82 1.33 9.72 0.84
C SER A 82 0.69 9.15 -0.41
N MET A 83 -0.11 8.10 -0.23
CA MET A 83 -0.78 7.47 -1.34
C MET A 83 -2.03 6.79 -0.81
N PHE A 84 -3.17 7.09 -1.45
CA PHE A 84 -4.42 6.43 -1.12
C PHE A 84 -4.85 5.71 -2.38
N PHE A 85 -4.93 4.40 -2.32
CA PHE A 85 -5.22 3.62 -3.50
C PHE A 85 -6.03 2.39 -3.13
N LYS A 86 -6.59 1.75 -4.12
CA LYS A 86 -7.37 0.55 -3.92
C LYS A 86 -6.80 -0.58 -4.74
N VAL A 87 -6.84 -1.77 -4.17
CA VAL A 87 -6.47 -2.97 -4.89
C VAL A 87 -7.65 -3.91 -4.71
N GLY A 88 -8.42 -4.13 -5.78
CA GLY A 88 -9.65 -4.86 -5.64
C GLY A 88 -10.61 -4.11 -4.76
N GLU A 89 -11.08 -4.76 -3.71
CA GLU A 89 -12.01 -4.14 -2.79
C GLU A 89 -11.32 -3.54 -1.58
N SER A 90 -10.02 -3.64 -1.49
CA SER A 90 -9.30 -3.14 -0.33
C SER A 90 -8.83 -1.72 -0.58
N SER A 91 -9.07 -0.85 0.37
CA SER A 91 -8.58 0.52 0.33
C SER A 91 -7.34 0.59 1.20
N ILE A 92 -6.31 1.25 0.71
CA ILE A 92 -5.02 1.29 1.38
C ILE A 92 -4.53 2.73 1.44
N LEU A 93 -4.20 3.16 2.63
CA LEU A 93 -3.61 4.48 2.85
C LEU A 93 -2.21 4.27 3.38
N LEU A 94 -1.22 4.78 2.67
CA LEU A 94 0.18 4.65 3.04
C LEU A 94 0.78 6.03 3.09
N PHE A 95 1.42 6.37 4.20
CA PHE A 95 2.01 7.71 4.30
C PHE A 95 3.19 7.68 5.27
N LYS A 96 4.03 8.69 5.14
CA LYS A 96 5.22 8.80 5.95
C LYS A 96 5.06 9.98 6.89
N SER A 97 5.41 9.78 8.15
CA SER A 97 5.39 10.89 9.06
C SER A 97 6.75 11.58 9.01
N MET A 98 6.74 12.83 9.30
CA MET A 98 7.94 13.64 9.15
C MET A 98 8.74 13.73 10.42
N GLU A 99 8.53 12.85 11.33
CA GLU A 99 9.26 12.92 12.56
C GLU A 99 10.65 12.47 12.49
#